data_1da332bc8e71f173ba2e24292af20bde
#
_entry.id   1da332bc8e71f173ba2e24292af20bde
#
_cell.length_a   1.000
_cell.length_b   1.000
_cell.length_c   1.000
_cell.angle_alpha   90.00
_cell.angle_beta   90.00
_cell.angle_gamma   90.00
#
_symmetry.space_group_name_H-M   'P 1'
#
loop_
_entity.id
_entity.type
_entity.pdbx_description
1 polymer ?
#
loop_
_entity_poly.entity_id
_entity_poly.type
_entity_poly.pdbx_seq_one_letter_code
_entity_poly.pdbx_strand_id
1 'polypeptide(L)'
;MTTSNKIYLQLLEEARKEKLKINKDTLLKTKKLYKEVIKDLQKRIKSTNNYNNKFVKAQIRILEQELKEMDIILEREVTMAITDTSLLMSSVNADFYSMLDKEYNLHLSTDMLSSMYSTNKRVIQKIVGGGLYKDKRSLSERVWKYSEKNISDIQDILVKGIIERKSLEQLCRELSVYCGGGNTKIPAITRSYGRMNSNALRLVRTS
;
A
#
# COMPACT_ATOMS: atom_id res chain seq x y z
N MET A 1 -5.53 -3.32 -39.29
CA MET A 1 -6.08 -2.99 -37.95
C MET A 1 -7.22 -2.00 -38.20
N THR A 2 -8.44 -2.33 -37.79
CA THR A 2 -9.61 -1.44 -37.96
C THR A 2 -9.46 -0.18 -37.10
N THR A 3 -10.10 0.91 -37.48
CA THR A 3 -10.08 2.19 -36.76
C THR A 3 -10.53 2.01 -35.29
N SER A 4 -11.59 1.23 -35.07
CA SER A 4 -12.16 0.89 -33.78
C SER A 4 -11.13 0.20 -32.85
N ASN A 5 -10.32 -0.73 -33.39
CA ASN A 5 -9.25 -1.38 -32.59
C ASN A 5 -8.18 -0.39 -32.16
N LYS A 6 -7.83 0.61 -32.99
CA LYS A 6 -6.85 1.62 -32.59
C LYS A 6 -7.37 2.49 -31.45
N ILE A 7 -8.63 2.90 -31.52
CA ILE A 7 -9.25 3.72 -30.47
C ILE A 7 -9.35 2.93 -29.16
N TYR A 8 -9.76 1.67 -29.20
CA TYR A 8 -9.79 0.83 -28.00
C TYR A 8 -8.41 0.68 -27.34
N LEU A 9 -7.37 0.48 -28.14
CA LEU A 9 -6.00 0.40 -27.64
C LEU A 9 -5.54 1.73 -27.01
N GLN A 10 -5.94 2.86 -27.57
CA GLN A 10 -5.65 4.17 -26.97
C GLN A 10 -6.34 4.34 -25.62
N LEU A 11 -7.63 4.02 -25.51
CA LEU A 11 -8.38 4.06 -24.25
C LEU A 11 -7.74 3.16 -23.18
N LEU A 12 -7.34 1.93 -23.57
CA LEU A 12 -6.63 1.01 -22.66
C LEU A 12 -5.27 1.56 -22.21
N GLU A 13 -4.53 2.21 -23.10
CA GLU A 13 -3.23 2.78 -22.76
C GLU A 13 -3.35 3.97 -21.81
N GLU A 14 -4.34 4.83 -22.01
CA GLU A 14 -4.66 5.94 -21.10
C GLU A 14 -5.09 5.42 -19.72
N ALA A 15 -5.98 4.43 -19.68
CA ALA A 15 -6.39 3.78 -18.44
C ALA A 15 -5.20 3.12 -17.70
N ARG A 16 -4.28 2.50 -18.45
CA ARG A 16 -3.07 1.92 -17.87
C ARG A 16 -2.18 2.99 -17.23
N LYS A 17 -2.00 4.14 -17.86
CA LYS A 17 -1.23 5.26 -17.32
C LYS A 17 -1.87 5.78 -16.02
N GLU A 18 -3.20 5.97 -16.03
CA GLU A 18 -3.91 6.45 -14.84
C GLU A 18 -3.89 5.42 -13.70
N LYS A 19 -4.06 4.13 -13.99
CA LYS A 19 -3.86 3.05 -13.00
C LYS A 19 -2.48 3.09 -12.37
N LEU A 20 -1.43 3.30 -13.16
CA LEU A 20 -0.07 3.40 -12.63
C LEU A 20 0.09 4.62 -11.72
N LYS A 21 -0.58 5.73 -12.02
CA LYS A 21 -0.61 6.92 -11.18
C LYS A 21 -1.32 6.65 -9.85
N ILE A 22 -2.54 6.07 -9.87
CA ILE A 22 -3.28 5.67 -8.66
C ILE A 22 -2.39 4.80 -7.76
N ASN A 23 -1.76 3.76 -8.32
CA ASN A 23 -0.88 2.87 -7.57
C ASN A 23 0.33 3.60 -6.98
N LYS A 24 0.94 4.52 -7.73
CA LYS A 24 2.07 5.32 -7.26
C LYS A 24 1.67 6.23 -6.11
N ASP A 25 0.54 6.90 -6.21
CA ASP A 25 0.04 7.83 -5.19
C ASP A 25 -0.33 7.09 -3.90
N THR A 26 -1.01 5.94 -4.02
CA THR A 26 -1.31 5.07 -2.87
C THR A 26 -0.03 4.57 -2.18
N LEU A 27 0.98 4.17 -2.96
CA LEU A 27 2.27 3.77 -2.43
C LEU A 27 3.00 4.92 -1.71
N LEU A 28 2.96 6.13 -2.25
CA LEU A 28 3.57 7.31 -1.62
C LEU A 28 2.88 7.66 -0.30
N LYS A 29 1.55 7.63 -0.25
CA LYS A 29 0.77 7.81 0.99
C LYS A 29 1.13 6.76 2.04
N THR A 30 1.16 5.49 1.65
CA THR A 30 1.54 4.38 2.54
C THR A 30 2.95 4.56 3.10
N LYS A 31 3.92 4.91 2.25
CA LYS A 31 5.29 5.19 2.70
C LYS A 31 5.38 6.37 3.67
N LYS A 32 4.57 7.40 3.45
CA LYS A 32 4.51 8.58 4.33
C LYS A 32 4.02 8.18 5.71
N LEU A 33 2.93 7.41 5.81
CA LEU A 33 2.40 6.92 7.08
C LEU A 33 3.44 6.13 7.87
N TYR A 34 4.08 5.14 7.26
CA TYR A 34 5.13 4.37 7.94
C TYR A 34 6.31 5.25 8.40
N LYS A 35 6.68 6.24 7.59
CA LYS A 35 7.77 7.16 7.92
C LYS A 35 7.44 8.04 9.12
N GLU A 36 6.19 8.47 9.27
CA GLU A 36 5.72 9.24 10.41
C GLU A 36 5.78 8.42 11.70
N VAL A 37 5.27 7.19 11.72
CA VAL A 37 5.34 6.28 12.88
C VAL A 37 6.80 6.05 13.32
N ILE A 38 7.69 5.77 12.37
CA ILE A 38 9.12 5.57 12.70
C ILE A 38 9.77 6.85 13.22
N LYS A 39 9.41 8.00 12.66
CA LYS A 39 9.93 9.31 13.13
C LYS A 39 9.52 9.59 14.57
N ASP A 40 8.29 9.23 14.95
CA ASP A 40 7.83 9.42 16.33
C ASP A 40 8.48 8.41 17.28
N LEU A 41 8.68 7.17 16.88
CA LEU A 41 9.51 6.22 17.63
C LEU A 41 10.94 6.75 17.85
N GLN A 42 11.57 7.30 16.81
CA GLN A 42 12.91 7.88 16.89
C GLN A 42 12.98 9.09 17.85
N LYS A 43 11.96 9.94 17.88
CA LYS A 43 11.88 11.05 18.85
C LYS A 43 11.86 10.52 20.29
N ARG A 44 11.03 9.48 20.55
CA ARG A 44 10.96 8.85 21.88
C ARG A 44 12.27 8.19 22.29
N ILE A 45 12.98 7.54 21.36
CA ILE A 45 14.31 6.96 21.60
C ILE A 45 15.32 8.07 21.96
N LYS A 46 15.33 9.17 21.21
CA LYS A 46 16.27 10.29 21.45
C LYS A 46 16.01 11.03 22.76
N SER A 47 14.77 11.06 23.22
CA SER A 47 14.40 11.73 24.48
C SER A 47 14.58 10.87 25.73
N THR A 48 14.96 9.60 25.60
CA THR A 48 15.13 8.73 26.77
C THR A 48 16.50 8.90 27.42
N ASN A 49 16.50 8.98 28.75
CA ASN A 49 17.73 8.96 29.53
C ASN A 49 18.13 7.53 29.93
N ASN A 50 17.27 6.54 29.74
CA ASN A 50 17.49 5.17 30.16
C ASN A 50 16.98 4.18 29.09
N TYR A 51 17.88 3.76 28.19
CA TYR A 51 17.60 2.79 27.15
C TYR A 51 17.82 1.37 27.67
N ASN A 52 16.75 0.73 28.10
CA ASN A 52 16.75 -0.63 28.63
C ASN A 52 15.56 -1.46 28.14
N ASN A 53 15.51 -2.75 28.51
CA ASN A 53 14.46 -3.67 28.14
C ASN A 53 13.05 -3.20 28.53
N LYS A 54 12.89 -2.50 29.68
CA LYS A 54 11.59 -1.96 30.10
C LYS A 54 11.14 -0.84 29.17
N PHE A 55 12.06 0.04 28.78
CA PHE A 55 11.80 1.08 27.79
C PHE A 55 11.40 0.46 26.45
N VAL A 56 12.17 -0.51 25.92
CA VAL A 56 11.86 -1.18 24.65
C VAL A 56 10.48 -1.81 24.67
N LYS A 57 10.11 -2.57 25.73
CA LYS A 57 8.76 -3.15 25.84
C LYS A 57 7.65 -2.09 25.82
N ALA A 58 7.86 -0.96 26.48
CA ALA A 58 6.91 0.15 26.46
C ALA A 58 6.78 0.76 25.06
N GLN A 59 7.89 0.96 24.35
CA GLN A 59 7.87 1.51 22.98
C GLN A 59 7.20 0.56 21.99
N ILE A 60 7.38 -0.75 22.12
CA ILE A 60 6.70 -1.74 21.27
C ILE A 60 5.19 -1.69 21.46
N ARG A 61 4.69 -1.57 22.70
CA ARG A 61 3.24 -1.42 22.94
C ARG A 61 2.65 -0.17 22.28
N ILE A 62 3.37 0.97 22.38
CA ILE A 62 2.94 2.22 21.72
C ILE A 62 2.94 2.03 20.20
N LEU A 63 4.00 1.41 19.66
CA LEU A 63 4.12 1.13 18.23
C LEU A 63 3.00 0.22 17.73
N GLU A 64 2.62 -0.81 18.49
CA GLU A 64 1.49 -1.68 18.17
C GLU A 64 0.18 -0.90 18.02
N GLN A 65 -0.07 0.05 18.93
CA GLN A 65 -1.25 0.91 18.86
C GLN A 65 -1.20 1.84 17.65
N GLU A 66 -0.07 2.54 17.44
CA GLU A 66 0.13 3.43 16.30
C GLU A 66 -0.05 2.70 14.96
N LEU A 67 0.44 1.46 14.85
CA LEU A 67 0.28 0.65 13.65
C LEU A 67 -1.15 0.16 13.44
N LYS A 68 -1.89 -0.17 14.51
CA LYS A 68 -3.32 -0.51 14.41
C LYS A 68 -4.15 0.66 13.85
N GLU A 69 -3.90 1.87 14.35
CA GLU A 69 -4.57 3.07 13.85
C GLU A 69 -4.21 3.34 12.36
N MET A 70 -2.95 3.16 12.03
CA MET A 70 -2.46 3.29 10.65
C MET A 70 -3.07 2.23 9.72
N ASP A 71 -3.27 0.99 10.18
CA ASP A 71 -3.82 -0.09 9.37
C ASP A 71 -5.24 0.21 8.89
N ILE A 72 -6.05 0.89 9.71
CA ILE A 72 -7.39 1.36 9.32
C ILE A 72 -7.29 2.38 8.16
N ILE A 73 -6.31 3.28 8.24
CA ILE A 73 -6.08 4.27 7.18
C ILE A 73 -5.60 3.57 5.91
N LEU A 74 -4.66 2.62 6.03
CA LEU A 74 -4.13 1.85 4.89
C LEU A 74 -5.21 1.04 4.20
N GLU A 75 -6.05 0.34 4.95
CA GLU A 75 -7.16 -0.44 4.40
C GLU A 75 -8.09 0.46 3.59
N ARG A 76 -8.44 1.65 4.11
CA ARG A 76 -9.24 2.63 3.40
C ARG A 76 -8.57 3.12 2.10
N GLU A 77 -7.31 3.54 2.16
CA GLU A 77 -6.58 4.05 0.99
C GLU A 77 -6.44 2.99 -0.12
N VAL A 78 -6.17 1.74 0.27
CA VAL A 78 -6.07 0.64 -0.70
C VAL A 78 -7.45 0.28 -1.27
N THR A 79 -8.50 0.27 -0.45
CA THR A 79 -9.89 0.05 -0.91
C THR A 79 -10.32 1.14 -1.90
N MET A 80 -9.98 2.40 -1.64
CA MET A 80 -10.24 3.50 -2.57
C MET A 80 -9.50 3.28 -3.90
N ALA A 81 -8.22 2.93 -3.87
CA ALA A 81 -7.45 2.64 -5.08
C ALA A 81 -8.02 1.48 -5.91
N ILE A 82 -8.53 0.43 -5.26
CA ILE A 82 -9.23 -0.68 -5.92
C ILE A 82 -10.52 -0.17 -6.58
N THR A 83 -11.30 0.65 -5.89
CA THR A 83 -12.54 1.22 -6.39
C THR A 83 -12.29 2.12 -7.59
N ASP A 84 -11.32 3.04 -7.49
CA ASP A 84 -10.97 3.98 -8.57
C ASP A 84 -10.46 3.23 -9.81
N THR A 85 -9.63 2.18 -9.61
CA THR A 85 -9.17 1.33 -10.71
C THR A 85 -10.33 0.56 -11.37
N SER A 86 -11.29 0.08 -10.58
CA SER A 86 -12.47 -0.62 -11.11
C SER A 86 -13.37 0.32 -11.91
N LEU A 87 -13.60 1.55 -11.41
CA LEU A 87 -14.34 2.58 -12.13
C LEU A 87 -13.67 2.95 -13.46
N LEU A 88 -12.35 3.14 -13.43
CA LEU A 88 -11.56 3.45 -14.60
C LEU A 88 -11.69 2.37 -15.69
N MET A 89 -11.63 1.09 -15.31
CA MET A 89 -11.80 -0.01 -16.26
C MET A 89 -13.23 -0.13 -16.78
N SER A 90 -14.23 0.17 -15.96
CA SER A 90 -15.63 0.22 -16.37
C SER A 90 -15.88 1.34 -17.38
N SER A 91 -15.29 2.53 -17.17
CA SER A 91 -15.42 3.65 -18.10
C SER A 91 -14.81 3.34 -19.46
N VAL A 92 -13.63 2.72 -19.52
CA VAL A 92 -12.99 2.30 -20.79
C VAL A 92 -13.93 1.42 -21.63
N ASN A 93 -14.58 0.44 -20.99
CA ASN A 93 -15.51 -0.45 -21.70
C ASN A 93 -16.75 0.33 -22.17
N ALA A 94 -17.33 1.16 -21.31
CA ALA A 94 -18.51 1.95 -21.64
C ALA A 94 -18.24 2.95 -22.78
N ASP A 95 -17.11 3.65 -22.75
CA ASP A 95 -16.68 4.58 -23.79
C ASP A 95 -16.46 3.87 -25.12
N PHE A 96 -15.86 2.68 -25.08
CA PHE A 96 -15.68 1.86 -26.28
C PHE A 96 -17.02 1.43 -26.89
N TYR A 97 -17.95 0.91 -26.08
CA TYR A 97 -19.28 0.53 -26.57
C TYR A 97 -20.09 1.73 -27.04
N SER A 98 -20.00 2.88 -26.38
CA SER A 98 -20.62 4.11 -26.83
C SER A 98 -20.07 4.59 -28.18
N MET A 99 -18.80 4.40 -28.43
CA MET A 99 -18.15 4.70 -29.68
C MET A 99 -18.66 3.74 -30.79
N LEU A 100 -18.71 2.42 -30.52
CA LEU A 100 -19.25 1.43 -31.47
C LEU A 100 -20.71 1.71 -31.79
N ASP A 101 -21.52 2.09 -30.80
CA ASP A 101 -22.91 2.46 -31.03
C ASP A 101 -23.04 3.62 -32.01
N LYS A 102 -22.23 4.67 -31.86
CA LYS A 102 -22.20 5.81 -32.78
C LYS A 102 -21.68 5.46 -34.15
N GLU A 103 -20.66 4.62 -34.27
CA GLU A 103 -20.01 4.27 -35.52
C GLU A 103 -20.86 3.32 -36.36
N TYR A 104 -21.50 2.34 -35.73
CA TYR A 104 -22.24 1.26 -36.38
C TYR A 104 -23.75 1.32 -36.19
N ASN A 105 -24.27 2.36 -35.51
CA ASN A 105 -25.68 2.57 -35.24
C ASN A 105 -26.35 1.35 -34.58
N LEU A 106 -25.74 0.81 -33.53
CA LEU A 106 -26.17 -0.44 -32.89
C LEU A 106 -27.43 -0.30 -32.05
N HIS A 107 -27.86 0.96 -31.78
CA HIS A 107 -29.04 1.28 -30.95
C HIS A 107 -28.97 0.67 -29.56
N LEU A 108 -27.80 0.75 -28.92
CA LEU A 108 -27.62 0.28 -27.54
C LEU A 108 -28.51 1.11 -26.59
N SER A 109 -29.21 0.43 -25.68
CA SER A 109 -30.06 1.14 -24.74
C SER A 109 -29.23 1.98 -23.76
N THR A 110 -29.78 3.13 -23.35
CA THR A 110 -29.16 4.02 -22.33
C THR A 110 -28.90 3.28 -21.03
N ASP A 111 -29.79 2.35 -20.64
CA ASP A 111 -29.66 1.54 -19.43
C ASP A 111 -28.47 0.57 -19.55
N MET A 112 -28.25 -0.01 -20.71
CA MET A 112 -27.10 -0.87 -20.96
C MET A 112 -25.79 -0.08 -20.85
N LEU A 113 -25.69 1.06 -21.51
CA LEU A 113 -24.49 1.93 -21.44
C LEU A 113 -24.26 2.44 -20.03
N SER A 114 -25.30 2.92 -19.33
CA SER A 114 -25.17 3.41 -17.94
C SER A 114 -24.76 2.31 -16.97
N SER A 115 -25.23 1.08 -17.17
CA SER A 115 -24.84 -0.07 -16.35
C SER A 115 -23.34 -0.41 -16.47
N MET A 116 -22.75 -0.16 -17.63
CA MET A 116 -21.31 -0.38 -17.88
C MET A 116 -20.42 0.62 -17.12
N TYR A 117 -20.91 1.84 -16.85
CA TYR A 117 -20.21 2.81 -16.01
C TYR A 117 -20.31 2.47 -14.51
N SER A 118 -21.22 1.58 -14.13
CA SER A 118 -21.40 1.24 -12.73
C SER A 118 -20.29 0.31 -12.24
N THR A 119 -19.76 0.64 -11.06
CA THR A 119 -18.81 -0.24 -10.41
C THR A 119 -19.54 -1.43 -9.81
N ASN A 120 -19.07 -2.63 -10.08
CA ASN A 120 -19.64 -3.82 -9.46
C ASN A 120 -19.20 -3.91 -7.99
N LYS A 121 -20.01 -3.35 -7.08
CA LYS A 121 -19.76 -3.37 -5.63
C LYS A 121 -19.47 -4.77 -5.09
N ARG A 122 -20.11 -5.82 -5.64
CA ARG A 122 -19.88 -7.21 -5.23
C ARG A 122 -18.47 -7.68 -5.58
N VAL A 123 -17.91 -7.24 -6.72
CA VAL A 123 -16.54 -7.58 -7.10
C VAL A 123 -15.56 -6.91 -6.15
N ILE A 124 -15.75 -5.63 -5.85
CA ILE A 124 -14.90 -4.91 -4.87
C ILE A 124 -14.98 -5.60 -3.51
N GLN A 125 -16.18 -5.92 -3.01
CA GLN A 125 -16.34 -6.65 -1.75
C GLN A 125 -15.62 -8.00 -1.75
N LYS A 126 -15.65 -8.75 -2.86
CA LYS A 126 -14.92 -10.01 -3.00
C LYS A 126 -13.39 -9.79 -3.00
N ILE A 127 -12.90 -8.73 -3.62
CA ILE A 127 -11.47 -8.38 -3.60
C ILE A 127 -11.05 -8.03 -2.17
N VAL A 128 -11.72 -7.08 -1.54
CA VAL A 128 -11.42 -6.62 -0.18
C VAL A 128 -11.59 -7.74 0.85
N GLY A 129 -12.63 -8.56 0.70
CA GLY A 129 -12.90 -9.72 1.56
C GLY A 129 -12.02 -10.95 1.30
N GLY A 130 -11.10 -10.88 0.33
CA GLY A 130 -10.15 -11.98 0.07
C GLY A 130 -10.68 -13.10 -0.81
N GLY A 131 -11.93 -13.03 -1.27
CA GLY A 131 -12.58 -14.12 -2.00
C GLY A 131 -11.97 -14.46 -3.37
N LEU A 132 -11.19 -13.56 -3.96
CA LEU A 132 -10.49 -13.75 -5.23
C LEU A 132 -9.03 -14.18 -5.07
N TYR A 133 -8.50 -14.21 -3.85
CA TYR A 133 -7.12 -14.60 -3.59
C TYR A 133 -7.01 -16.09 -3.23
N LYS A 134 -5.90 -16.71 -3.64
CA LYS A 134 -5.64 -18.13 -3.34
C LYS A 134 -5.60 -18.44 -1.84
N ASP A 135 -5.10 -17.51 -1.04
CA ASP A 135 -5.00 -17.65 0.42
C ASP A 135 -6.26 -17.19 1.16
N LYS A 136 -7.29 -16.73 0.44
CA LYS A 136 -8.60 -16.26 0.94
C LYS A 136 -8.53 -15.21 2.06
N ARG A 137 -7.38 -14.56 2.24
CA ARG A 137 -7.22 -13.50 3.25
C ARG A 137 -7.83 -12.20 2.79
N SER A 138 -8.57 -11.55 3.68
CA SER A 138 -9.09 -10.21 3.47
C SER A 138 -7.95 -9.18 3.36
N LEU A 139 -8.27 -7.99 2.84
CA LEU A 139 -7.34 -6.88 2.81
C LEU A 139 -6.88 -6.50 4.22
N SER A 140 -7.78 -6.46 5.19
CA SER A 140 -7.49 -6.17 6.59
C SER A 140 -6.47 -7.16 7.18
N GLU A 141 -6.68 -8.47 6.97
CA GLU A 141 -5.73 -9.51 7.43
C GLU A 141 -4.36 -9.38 6.76
N ARG A 142 -4.30 -8.93 5.50
CA ARG A 142 -3.04 -8.69 4.80
C ARG A 142 -2.30 -7.47 5.37
N VAL A 143 -3.02 -6.38 5.59
CA VAL A 143 -2.47 -5.16 6.20
C VAL A 143 -1.92 -5.51 7.58
N TRP A 144 -2.71 -6.16 8.43
CA TRP A 144 -2.30 -6.56 9.77
C TRP A 144 -1.07 -7.47 9.78
N LYS A 145 -1.02 -8.48 8.92
CA LYS A 145 0.14 -9.37 8.81
C LYS A 145 1.44 -8.63 8.50
N TYR A 146 1.39 -7.57 7.68
CA TYR A 146 2.58 -6.77 7.40
C TYR A 146 2.96 -5.89 8.58
N SER A 147 1.99 -5.37 9.33
CA SER A 147 2.22 -4.59 10.54
C SER A 147 2.83 -5.43 11.66
N GLU A 148 2.33 -6.63 11.92
CA GLU A 148 2.92 -7.59 12.87
C GLU A 148 4.39 -7.88 12.54
N LYS A 149 4.68 -8.10 11.27
CA LYS A 149 6.06 -8.32 10.82
C LYS A 149 6.94 -7.10 11.04
N ASN A 150 6.42 -5.91 10.78
CA ASN A 150 7.15 -4.67 11.03
C ASN A 150 7.42 -4.46 12.52
N ILE A 151 6.47 -4.78 13.39
CA ILE A 151 6.63 -4.74 14.85
C ILE A 151 7.77 -5.67 15.27
N SER A 152 7.75 -6.92 14.83
CA SER A 152 8.79 -7.91 15.15
C SER A 152 10.18 -7.46 14.69
N ASP A 153 10.30 -7.00 13.44
CA ASP A 153 11.57 -6.54 12.89
C ASP A 153 12.11 -5.30 13.66
N ILE A 154 11.23 -4.36 14.04
CA ILE A 154 11.61 -3.18 14.85
C ILE A 154 12.01 -3.59 16.25
N GLN A 155 11.28 -4.50 16.89
CA GLN A 155 11.65 -5.04 18.20
C GLN A 155 13.04 -5.66 18.17
N ASP A 156 13.36 -6.45 17.15
CA ASP A 156 14.68 -7.04 16.98
C ASP A 156 15.78 -5.98 16.86
N ILE A 157 15.54 -4.90 16.11
CA ILE A 157 16.49 -3.78 15.99
C ILE A 157 16.74 -3.14 17.37
N LEU A 158 15.67 -2.89 18.12
CA LEU A 158 15.78 -2.24 19.44
C LEU A 158 16.46 -3.14 20.47
N VAL A 159 16.12 -4.44 20.51
CA VAL A 159 16.74 -5.41 21.44
C VAL A 159 18.22 -5.61 21.12
N LYS A 160 18.58 -5.77 19.86
CA LYS A 160 19.98 -5.83 19.42
C LYS A 160 20.76 -4.59 19.80
N GLY A 161 20.12 -3.42 19.71
CA GLY A 161 20.73 -2.18 20.15
C GLY A 161 21.14 -2.16 21.62
N ILE A 162 20.36 -2.81 22.52
CA ILE A 162 20.73 -2.98 23.92
C ILE A 162 21.92 -3.93 24.06
N ILE A 163 21.86 -5.10 23.41
CA ILE A 163 22.88 -6.15 23.50
C ILE A 163 24.23 -5.62 22.98
N GLU A 164 24.21 -4.92 21.85
CA GLU A 164 25.39 -4.39 21.17
C GLU A 164 25.82 -3.01 21.73
N ARG A 165 25.12 -2.49 22.76
CA ARG A 165 25.36 -1.17 23.37
C ARG A 165 25.46 -0.04 22.35
N LYS A 166 24.57 -0.06 21.34
CA LYS A 166 24.54 0.97 20.32
C LYS A 166 24.16 2.33 20.88
N SER A 167 24.72 3.39 20.30
CA SER A 167 24.25 4.74 20.61
C SER A 167 22.81 4.96 20.10
N LEU A 168 22.08 5.89 20.72
CA LEU A 168 20.73 6.23 20.30
C LEU A 168 20.70 6.73 18.86
N GLU A 169 21.77 7.40 18.39
CA GLU A 169 21.91 7.85 17.01
C GLU A 169 22.05 6.68 16.02
N GLN A 170 22.84 5.67 16.38
CA GLN A 170 22.99 4.46 15.56
C GLN A 170 21.66 3.73 15.44
N LEU A 171 20.90 3.57 16.53
CA LEU A 171 19.56 2.99 16.51
C LEU A 171 18.59 3.78 15.62
N CYS A 172 18.55 5.09 15.77
CA CYS A 172 17.71 5.94 14.93
C CYS A 172 18.09 5.83 13.45
N ARG A 173 19.36 5.67 13.14
CA ARG A 173 19.85 5.46 11.77
C ARG A 173 19.40 4.11 11.21
N GLU A 174 19.50 3.03 12.00
CA GLU A 174 19.03 1.69 11.60
C GLU A 174 17.51 1.68 11.34
N LEU A 175 16.73 2.32 12.21
CA LEU A 175 15.28 2.48 12.00
C LEU A 175 14.96 3.27 10.73
N SER A 176 15.73 4.33 10.44
CA SER A 176 15.57 5.09 9.17
C SER A 176 15.85 4.22 7.95
N VAL A 177 16.92 3.42 8.02
CA VAL A 177 17.29 2.46 6.96
C VAL A 177 16.20 1.42 6.77
N TYR A 178 15.66 0.87 7.85
CA TYR A 178 14.56 -0.09 7.82
C TYR A 178 13.33 0.48 7.11
N CYS A 179 13.02 1.75 7.33
CA CYS A 179 11.92 2.48 6.68
C CYS A 179 12.19 2.86 5.22
N GLY A 180 13.42 2.67 4.73
CA GLY A 180 13.83 3.06 3.38
C GLY A 180 14.23 4.55 3.25
N GLY A 181 14.57 5.19 4.36
CA GLY A 181 15.02 6.58 4.44
C GLY A 181 16.50 6.69 4.76
N GLY A 182 17.40 6.40 3.83
CA GLY A 182 18.82 6.64 4.05
C GLY A 182 19.65 6.38 2.80
N ASN A 183 20.44 7.40 2.41
CA ASN A 183 21.48 7.29 1.38
C ASN A 183 22.76 6.63 1.95
N THR A 184 22.65 5.58 2.73
CA THR A 184 23.82 4.94 3.33
C THR A 184 24.17 3.66 2.60
N LYS A 185 25.34 3.65 1.97
CA LYS A 185 26.07 2.44 1.57
C LYS A 185 26.44 1.65 2.84
N ILE A 186 25.54 0.84 3.36
CA ILE A 186 25.82 -0.07 4.48
C ILE A 186 25.96 -1.47 3.90
N PRO A 187 27.16 -2.07 3.98
CA PRO A 187 27.37 -3.44 3.54
C PRO A 187 26.68 -4.43 4.49
N ALA A 188 26.15 -5.52 3.97
CA ALA A 188 25.75 -6.75 4.64
C ALA A 188 24.52 -6.78 5.59
N ILE A 189 23.91 -5.67 6.00
CA ILE A 189 22.58 -5.67 6.66
C ILE A 189 21.45 -5.59 5.62
N THR A 190 21.78 -5.91 4.40
CA THR A 190 20.96 -5.67 3.20
C THR A 190 19.65 -6.45 3.13
N ARG A 191 19.40 -7.45 3.99
CA ARG A 191 18.12 -8.18 3.99
C ARG A 191 16.97 -7.44 4.65
N SER A 192 17.25 -6.45 5.53
CA SER A 192 16.21 -5.64 6.18
C SER A 192 16.04 -4.25 5.57
N TYR A 193 16.92 -3.86 4.63
CA TYR A 193 16.87 -2.54 4.00
C TYR A 193 15.57 -2.35 3.21
N GLY A 194 14.79 -1.35 3.63
CA GLY A 194 13.54 -1.01 2.94
C GLY A 194 12.44 -2.06 3.05
N ARG A 195 12.51 -3.03 4.00
CA ARG A 195 11.47 -4.06 4.17
C ARG A 195 10.10 -3.46 4.37
N MET A 196 9.98 -2.42 5.18
CA MET A 196 8.72 -1.73 5.42
C MET A 196 8.15 -1.14 4.13
N ASN A 197 9.00 -0.50 3.30
CA ASN A 197 8.62 -0.02 1.99
C ASN A 197 8.31 -1.16 1.01
N SER A 198 9.03 -2.28 1.09
CA SER A 198 8.77 -3.46 0.26
C SER A 198 7.44 -4.12 0.63
N ASN A 199 7.10 -4.16 1.91
CA ASN A 199 5.81 -4.65 2.40
C ASN A 199 4.67 -3.75 1.92
N ALA A 200 4.83 -2.42 2.01
CA ALA A 200 3.89 -1.45 1.47
C ALA A 200 3.70 -1.61 -0.05
N LEU A 201 4.79 -1.79 -0.79
CA LEU A 201 4.74 -2.02 -2.24
C LEU A 201 4.03 -3.33 -2.59
N ARG A 202 4.27 -4.40 -1.83
CA ARG A 202 3.56 -5.67 -2.02
C ARG A 202 2.07 -5.51 -1.75
N LEU A 203 1.68 -4.85 -0.66
CA LEU A 203 0.29 -4.61 -0.34
C LEU A 203 -0.43 -3.90 -1.51
N VAL A 204 0.13 -2.79 -2.00
CA VAL A 204 -0.47 -2.01 -3.11
C VAL A 204 -0.49 -2.78 -4.43
N ARG A 205 0.50 -3.65 -4.71
CA ARG A 205 0.56 -4.44 -5.95
C ARG A 205 -0.35 -5.66 -5.94
N THR A 206 -0.64 -6.22 -4.77
CA THR A 206 -1.48 -7.43 -4.62
C THR A 206 -2.94 -7.10 -4.32
N SER A 207 -3.27 -5.84 -4.13
CA SER A 207 -4.64 -5.31 -4.02
C SER A 207 -5.14 -4.84 -5.37
#